data_ad5eebc51b4966053976d6428323df59
#
_entry.id   ad5eebc51b4966053976d6428323df59
#
_cell.length_a   1.000
_cell.length_b   1.000
_cell.length_c   1.000
_cell.angle_alpha   90.00
_cell.angle_beta   90.00
_cell.angle_gamma   90.00
#
_symmetry.space_group_name_H-M   'P 1'
#
loop_
_entity.id
_entity.type
_entity.pdbx_description
1 polymer ?
#
loop_
_entity_poly.entity_id
_entity_poly.type
_entity_poly.pdbx_seq_one_letter_code
_entity_poly.pdbx_strand_id
1 'polypeptide(L)'
;MLGLAWVAGTSPGPAAPLVGWFVVVAVVGCFIPRIANQVSLARAYLAAPALAYSLVPGRLGLLALVLAVAGLTDLVDGTIARRFDEPSTLGGGLDPVVDGLFLGAVAIGLALGGVFPLWLALVIIGRYLIPALAGLVLIAMHRRPELRHTVTGQISTSMIIVLVGGLCLFRFFNQDASNVLLGAEIVIPIATLATFVHLGWAARRSMRVGGG
;
A
#
# COMPACT_ATOMS: atom_id res chain seq x y z
N MET A 1 5.72 -12.57 17.83
CA MET A 1 4.99 -13.70 18.47
C MET A 1 3.49 -13.36 18.61
N LEU A 2 3.09 -12.29 19.30
CA LEU A 2 1.66 -11.93 19.50
C LEU A 2 0.88 -11.75 18.19
N GLY A 3 1.46 -11.11 17.16
CA GLY A 3 0.81 -10.93 15.87
C GLY A 3 0.56 -12.25 15.11
N LEU A 4 1.47 -13.22 15.21
CA LEU A 4 1.30 -14.55 14.64
C LEU A 4 0.17 -15.33 15.33
N ALA A 5 0.12 -15.28 16.67
CA ALA A 5 -0.93 -15.92 17.44
C ALA A 5 -2.31 -15.32 17.13
N TRP A 6 -2.37 -13.98 16.99
CA TRP A 6 -3.60 -13.28 16.63
C TRP A 6 -4.08 -13.67 15.22
N VAL A 7 -3.18 -13.65 14.22
CA VAL A 7 -3.54 -14.03 12.84
C VAL A 7 -3.90 -15.51 12.75
N ALA A 8 -3.17 -16.39 13.42
CA ALA A 8 -3.49 -17.83 13.44
C ALA A 8 -4.87 -18.12 14.06
N GLY A 9 -5.27 -17.35 15.10
CA GLY A 9 -6.57 -17.48 15.76
C GLY A 9 -7.74 -16.87 14.98
N THR A 10 -7.49 -15.91 14.10
CA THR A 10 -8.55 -15.18 13.37
C THR A 10 -8.57 -15.47 11.86
N SER A 11 -7.55 -16.11 11.31
CA SER A 11 -7.48 -16.42 9.88
C SER A 11 -8.51 -17.48 9.48
N PRO A 12 -9.25 -17.27 8.39
CA PRO A 12 -10.19 -18.26 7.85
C PRO A 12 -9.51 -19.38 7.05
N GLY A 13 -8.20 -19.29 6.82
CA GLY A 13 -7.44 -20.22 5.98
C GLY A 13 -6.32 -20.93 6.72
N PRO A 14 -5.56 -21.81 6.01
CA PRO A 14 -4.44 -22.51 6.60
C PRO A 14 -3.35 -21.54 7.07
N ALA A 15 -2.81 -21.77 8.26
CA ALA A 15 -1.79 -20.89 8.85
C ALA A 15 -0.42 -20.95 8.11
N ALA A 16 -0.14 -22.03 7.38
CA ALA A 16 1.15 -22.27 6.74
C ALA A 16 1.56 -21.16 5.72
N PRO A 17 0.71 -20.68 4.80
CA PRO A 17 1.07 -19.59 3.90
C PRO A 17 1.35 -18.27 4.64
N LEU A 18 0.61 -18.00 5.71
CA LEU A 18 0.80 -16.80 6.54
C LEU A 18 2.15 -16.86 7.28
N VAL A 19 2.47 -18.00 7.88
CA VAL A 19 3.77 -18.21 8.54
C VAL A 19 4.90 -18.07 7.53
N GLY A 20 4.77 -18.70 6.34
CA GLY A 20 5.73 -18.55 5.25
C GLY A 20 5.97 -17.09 4.86
N TRP A 21 4.89 -16.33 4.70
CA TRP A 21 4.97 -14.89 4.41
C TRP A 21 5.71 -14.12 5.50
N PHE A 22 5.38 -14.34 6.77
CA PHE A 22 6.05 -13.66 7.89
C PHE A 22 7.54 -14.00 7.96
N VAL A 23 7.92 -15.25 7.67
CA VAL A 23 9.34 -15.66 7.60
C VAL A 23 10.05 -14.92 6.47
N VAL A 24 9.45 -14.86 5.27
CA VAL A 24 10.05 -14.15 4.13
C VAL A 24 10.26 -12.66 4.46
N VAL A 25 9.24 -11.98 5.00
CA VAL A 25 9.36 -10.56 5.36
C VAL A 25 10.38 -10.34 6.47
N ALA A 26 10.46 -11.25 7.46
CA ALA A 26 11.46 -11.19 8.53
C ALA A 26 12.88 -11.33 7.98
N VAL A 27 13.12 -12.31 7.11
CA VAL A 27 14.43 -12.52 6.46
C VAL A 27 14.82 -11.30 5.65
N VAL A 28 13.92 -10.76 4.82
CA VAL A 28 14.18 -9.53 4.06
C VAL A 28 14.49 -8.36 5.01
N GLY A 29 13.74 -8.24 6.11
CA GLY A 29 13.95 -7.21 7.13
C GLY A 29 15.32 -7.24 7.79
N CYS A 30 15.92 -8.42 7.96
CA CYS A 30 17.28 -8.54 8.50
C CYS A 30 18.36 -7.91 7.60
N PHE A 31 18.11 -7.83 6.31
CA PHE A 31 19.04 -7.25 5.34
C PHE A 31 18.82 -5.75 5.10
N ILE A 32 17.73 -5.16 5.62
CA ILE A 32 17.39 -3.76 5.42
C ILE A 32 17.66 -2.99 6.71
N PRO A 33 18.78 -2.27 6.84
CA PRO A 33 19.09 -1.45 8.01
C PRO A 33 18.23 -0.18 8.02
N ARG A 34 17.97 0.38 9.20
CA ARG A 34 17.27 1.65 9.52
C ARG A 34 15.83 1.47 10.00
N ILE A 35 15.50 2.27 11.00
CA ILE A 35 14.20 2.22 11.70
C ILE A 35 13.05 2.58 10.77
N ALA A 36 13.19 3.61 9.92
CA ALA A 36 12.14 3.99 8.96
C ALA A 36 11.77 2.85 8.00
N ASN A 37 12.77 2.12 7.49
CA ASN A 37 12.54 0.98 6.62
C ASN A 37 11.86 -0.19 7.35
N GLN A 38 12.14 -0.37 8.65
CA GLN A 38 11.49 -1.41 9.46
C GLN A 38 10.01 -1.12 9.68
N VAL A 39 9.62 0.16 9.81
CA VAL A 39 8.23 0.54 9.96
C VAL A 39 7.48 0.37 8.63
N SER A 40 8.09 0.70 7.49
CA SER A 40 7.52 0.36 6.16
C SER A 40 7.35 -1.15 5.99
N LEU A 41 8.31 -1.97 6.45
CA LEU A 41 8.18 -3.42 6.46
C LEU A 41 7.04 -3.94 7.34
N ALA A 42 6.65 -3.22 8.39
CA ALA A 42 5.47 -3.59 9.19
C ALA A 42 4.20 -3.67 8.32
N ARG A 43 4.05 -2.81 7.32
CA ARG A 43 2.95 -2.91 6.34
C ARG A 43 3.06 -4.15 5.45
N ALA A 44 4.28 -4.56 5.09
CA ALA A 44 4.48 -5.82 4.37
C ALA A 44 4.05 -7.03 5.22
N TYR A 45 4.29 -7.03 6.52
CA TYR A 45 3.75 -8.06 7.42
C TYR A 45 2.22 -8.11 7.40
N LEU A 46 1.56 -6.95 7.35
CA LEU A 46 0.11 -6.84 7.36
C LEU A 46 -0.53 -7.25 6.01
N ALA A 47 0.22 -7.38 4.91
CA ALA A 47 -0.33 -7.68 3.59
C ALA A 47 -1.02 -9.06 3.53
N ALA A 48 -0.44 -10.09 4.12
CA ALA A 48 -1.05 -11.43 4.11
C ALA A 48 -2.30 -11.53 4.99
N PRO A 49 -2.33 -11.05 6.26
CA PRO A 49 -3.58 -10.99 7.01
C PRO A 49 -4.63 -10.11 6.34
N ALA A 50 -4.24 -8.97 5.74
CA ALA A 50 -5.16 -8.12 5.01
C ALA A 50 -5.82 -8.86 3.83
N LEU A 51 -5.05 -9.61 3.04
CA LEU A 51 -5.58 -10.47 1.97
C LEU A 51 -6.54 -11.52 2.54
N ALA A 52 -6.15 -12.23 3.61
CA ALA A 52 -6.97 -13.27 4.20
C ALA A 52 -8.31 -12.75 4.73
N TYR A 53 -8.31 -11.56 5.35
CA TYR A 53 -9.56 -10.95 5.86
C TYR A 53 -10.42 -10.35 4.74
N SER A 54 -9.82 -9.82 3.68
CA SER A 54 -10.54 -9.21 2.56
C SER A 54 -11.31 -10.24 1.72
N LEU A 55 -10.88 -11.49 1.72
CA LEU A 55 -11.56 -12.59 1.02
C LEU A 55 -12.86 -13.06 1.71
N VAL A 56 -13.06 -12.70 2.97
CA VAL A 56 -14.17 -13.20 3.78
C VAL A 56 -15.03 -12.04 4.28
N PRO A 57 -16.27 -11.86 3.76
CA PRO A 57 -17.14 -10.74 4.14
C PRO A 57 -17.35 -10.59 5.65
N GLY A 58 -17.43 -11.69 6.40
CA GLY A 58 -17.56 -11.66 7.87
C GLY A 58 -16.32 -11.16 8.63
N ARG A 59 -15.20 -10.91 7.97
CA ARG A 59 -13.94 -10.45 8.57
C ARG A 59 -13.57 -9.00 8.19
N LEU A 60 -14.48 -8.27 7.53
CA LEU A 60 -14.23 -6.90 7.10
C LEU A 60 -13.93 -5.94 8.26
N GLY A 61 -14.47 -6.18 9.45
CA GLY A 61 -14.10 -5.41 10.66
C GLY A 61 -12.64 -5.57 11.06
N LEU A 62 -12.09 -6.79 10.95
CA LEU A 62 -10.65 -7.04 11.20
C LEU A 62 -9.79 -6.40 10.09
N LEU A 63 -10.26 -6.44 8.84
CA LEU A 63 -9.58 -5.74 7.75
C LEU A 63 -9.56 -4.22 7.98
N ALA A 64 -10.67 -3.63 8.40
CA ALA A 64 -10.72 -2.21 8.73
C ALA A 64 -9.73 -1.83 9.84
N LEU A 65 -9.59 -2.69 10.86
CA LEU A 65 -8.59 -2.50 11.92
C LEU A 65 -7.16 -2.57 11.35
N VAL A 66 -6.87 -3.54 10.49
CA VAL A 66 -5.55 -3.66 9.82
C VAL A 66 -5.25 -2.42 8.97
N LEU A 67 -6.23 -1.92 8.22
CA LEU A 67 -6.10 -0.70 7.43
C LEU A 67 -5.87 0.54 8.32
N ALA A 68 -6.55 0.65 9.45
CA ALA A 68 -6.33 1.73 10.42
C ALA A 68 -4.92 1.69 10.99
N VAL A 69 -4.43 0.51 11.39
CA VAL A 69 -3.05 0.33 11.88
C VAL A 69 -2.04 0.69 10.78
N ALA A 70 -2.25 0.22 9.54
CA ALA A 70 -1.38 0.55 8.43
C ALA A 70 -1.34 2.06 8.13
N GLY A 71 -2.50 2.73 8.16
CA GLY A 71 -2.58 4.18 7.97
C GLY A 71 -1.91 4.97 9.10
N LEU A 72 -2.06 4.52 10.36
CA LEU A 72 -1.38 5.14 11.50
C LEU A 72 0.14 4.95 11.43
N THR A 73 0.63 3.79 11.03
CA THR A 73 2.06 3.56 10.83
C THR A 73 2.63 4.47 9.76
N ASP A 74 1.91 4.70 8.65
CA ASP A 74 2.33 5.63 7.59
C ASP A 74 2.48 7.09 8.09
N LEU A 75 1.55 7.54 8.93
CA LEU A 75 1.63 8.87 9.56
C LEU A 75 2.83 9.00 10.52
N VAL A 76 3.11 7.93 11.27
CA VAL A 76 4.23 7.88 12.23
C VAL A 76 5.56 7.84 11.48
N ASP A 77 5.69 7.06 10.41
CA ASP A 77 6.90 6.96 9.57
C ASP A 77 7.29 8.31 8.99
N GLY A 78 6.34 9.02 8.39
CA GLY A 78 6.56 10.34 7.84
C GLY A 78 7.02 11.36 8.90
N THR A 79 6.65 11.16 10.16
CA THR A 79 7.06 12.03 11.27
C THR A 79 8.44 11.64 11.81
N ILE A 80 8.73 10.36 11.92
CA ILE A 80 10.03 9.83 12.37
C ILE A 80 11.11 10.14 11.33
N ALA A 81 10.84 9.88 10.05
CA ALA A 81 11.78 10.15 8.97
C ALA A 81 12.19 11.62 8.91
N ARG A 82 11.25 12.54 9.16
CA ARG A 82 11.55 13.99 9.22
C ARG A 82 12.39 14.40 10.42
N ARG A 83 12.39 13.61 11.52
CA ARG A 83 13.11 13.97 12.76
C ARG A 83 14.45 13.28 12.93
N PHE A 84 14.63 12.07 12.39
CA PHE A 84 15.74 11.20 12.78
C PHE A 84 16.54 10.64 11.60
N ASP A 85 16.07 10.72 10.34
CA ASP A 85 16.76 10.11 9.22
C ASP A 85 17.26 11.13 8.18
N GLU A 86 18.49 10.90 7.72
CA GLU A 86 18.98 11.47 6.47
C GLU A 86 18.30 10.77 5.27
N PRO A 87 17.95 11.52 4.22
CA PRO A 87 17.30 10.95 3.04
C PRO A 87 18.17 9.86 2.42
N SER A 88 17.70 8.60 2.46
CA SER A 88 18.39 7.48 1.82
C SER A 88 17.75 7.14 0.48
N THR A 89 18.60 6.88 -0.51
CA THR A 89 18.16 6.48 -1.86
C THR A 89 17.40 5.14 -1.86
N LEU A 90 17.68 4.25 -0.90
CA LEU A 90 16.99 2.95 -0.77
C LEU A 90 15.61 3.08 -0.10
N GLY A 91 15.44 3.97 0.88
CA GLY A 91 14.15 4.17 1.55
C GLY A 91 13.09 4.75 0.62
N GLY A 92 13.46 5.66 -0.28
CA GLY A 92 12.53 6.27 -1.23
C GLY A 92 11.92 5.29 -2.25
N GLY A 93 12.53 4.11 -2.47
CA GLY A 93 12.01 3.07 -3.36
C GLY A 93 11.22 1.97 -2.65
N LEU A 94 11.52 1.71 -1.37
CA LEU A 94 10.90 0.63 -0.60
C LEU A 94 9.43 0.92 -0.27
N ASP A 95 9.12 2.14 0.17
CA ASP A 95 7.77 2.53 0.58
C ASP A 95 6.72 2.32 -0.52
N PRO A 96 6.90 2.81 -1.77
CA PRO A 96 5.92 2.57 -2.83
C PRO A 96 5.72 1.09 -3.16
N VAL A 97 6.77 0.27 -3.02
CA VAL A 97 6.69 -1.18 -3.27
C VAL A 97 5.88 -1.86 -2.17
N VAL A 98 6.14 -1.53 -0.91
CA VAL A 98 5.41 -2.08 0.23
C VAL A 98 3.96 -1.63 0.25
N ASP A 99 3.69 -0.35 -0.05
CA ASP A 99 2.33 0.17 -0.19
C ASP A 99 1.57 -0.52 -1.32
N GLY A 100 2.23 -0.69 -2.46
CA GLY A 100 1.66 -1.41 -3.59
C GLY A 100 1.35 -2.86 -3.29
N LEU A 101 2.22 -3.54 -2.55
CA LEU A 101 2.02 -4.91 -2.11
C LEU A 101 0.82 -5.01 -1.13
N PHE A 102 0.79 -4.14 -0.12
CA PHE A 102 -0.26 -4.13 0.89
C PHE A 102 -1.63 -3.77 0.30
N LEU A 103 -1.73 -2.62 -0.38
CA LEU A 103 -2.98 -2.18 -0.98
C LEU A 103 -3.41 -3.03 -2.18
N GLY A 104 -2.46 -3.59 -2.93
CA GLY A 104 -2.73 -4.56 -3.97
C GLY A 104 -3.35 -5.85 -3.42
N ALA A 105 -2.81 -6.37 -2.32
CA ALA A 105 -3.37 -7.54 -1.63
C ALA A 105 -4.79 -7.28 -1.13
N VAL A 106 -5.03 -6.13 -0.48
CA VAL A 106 -6.37 -5.70 -0.04
C VAL A 106 -7.32 -5.58 -1.22
N ALA A 107 -6.90 -4.91 -2.30
CA ALA A 107 -7.74 -4.66 -3.46
C ALA A 107 -8.15 -5.95 -4.18
N ILE A 108 -7.21 -6.87 -4.39
CA ILE A 108 -7.49 -8.20 -4.96
C ILE A 108 -8.47 -8.95 -4.06
N GLY A 109 -8.20 -9.00 -2.76
CA GLY A 109 -9.03 -9.74 -1.83
C GLY A 109 -10.45 -9.21 -1.74
N LEU A 110 -10.64 -7.88 -1.71
CA LEU A 110 -11.98 -7.25 -1.71
C LEU A 110 -12.73 -7.48 -3.02
N ALA A 111 -12.03 -7.48 -4.17
CA ALA A 111 -12.66 -7.77 -5.45
C ALA A 111 -13.08 -9.24 -5.55
N LEU A 112 -12.22 -10.18 -5.11
CA LEU A 112 -12.55 -11.60 -5.07
C LEU A 112 -13.61 -11.92 -4.01
N GLY A 113 -13.64 -11.18 -2.90
CA GLY A 113 -14.68 -11.24 -1.88
C GLY A 113 -16.02 -10.58 -2.28
N GLY A 114 -16.10 -9.99 -3.48
CA GLY A 114 -17.32 -9.36 -4.00
C GLY A 114 -17.69 -8.04 -3.30
N VAL A 115 -16.74 -7.39 -2.62
CA VAL A 115 -16.97 -6.15 -1.87
C VAL A 115 -16.93 -4.93 -2.79
N PHE A 116 -16.05 -4.94 -3.79
CA PHE A 116 -16.01 -3.91 -4.83
C PHE A 116 -15.62 -4.47 -6.22
N PRO A 117 -15.83 -3.70 -7.30
CA PRO A 117 -15.63 -4.21 -8.65
C PRO A 117 -14.14 -4.43 -8.98
N LEU A 118 -13.86 -5.44 -9.78
CA LEU A 118 -12.49 -5.83 -10.19
C LEU A 118 -11.73 -4.67 -10.85
N TRP A 119 -12.40 -3.84 -11.66
CA TRP A 119 -11.75 -2.70 -12.33
C TRP A 119 -11.15 -1.72 -11.33
N LEU A 120 -11.80 -1.51 -10.17
CA LEU A 120 -11.29 -0.63 -9.12
C LEU A 120 -10.02 -1.21 -8.46
N ALA A 121 -9.99 -2.53 -8.26
CA ALA A 121 -8.78 -3.24 -7.81
C ALA A 121 -7.63 -3.06 -8.81
N LEU A 122 -7.90 -3.19 -10.11
CA LEU A 122 -6.91 -2.98 -11.17
C LEU A 122 -6.38 -1.55 -11.20
N VAL A 123 -7.21 -0.55 -10.94
CA VAL A 123 -6.78 0.86 -10.81
C VAL A 123 -5.82 1.03 -9.63
N ILE A 124 -6.14 0.45 -8.47
CA ILE A 124 -5.28 0.50 -7.27
C ILE A 124 -3.95 -0.19 -7.55
N ILE A 125 -3.96 -1.37 -8.14
CA ILE A 125 -2.73 -2.12 -8.47
C ILE A 125 -1.91 -1.36 -9.50
N GLY A 126 -2.53 -0.89 -10.58
CA GLY A 126 -1.87 -0.14 -11.65
C GLY A 126 -1.18 1.12 -11.16
N ARG A 127 -1.76 1.79 -10.16
CA ARG A 127 -1.20 2.97 -9.52
C ARG A 127 0.22 2.74 -8.96
N TYR A 128 0.50 1.56 -8.42
CA TYR A 128 1.81 1.20 -7.86
C TYR A 128 2.67 0.46 -8.87
N LEU A 129 2.08 -0.45 -9.63
CA LEU A 129 2.80 -1.29 -10.58
C LEU A 129 3.38 -0.49 -11.75
N ILE A 130 2.62 0.46 -12.31
CA ILE A 130 3.07 1.24 -13.47
C ILE A 130 4.30 2.10 -13.13
N PRO A 131 4.35 2.89 -12.04
CA PRO A 131 5.56 3.63 -11.67
C PRO A 131 6.73 2.72 -11.30
N ALA A 132 6.48 1.58 -10.64
CA ALA A 132 7.51 0.61 -10.30
C ALA A 132 8.17 0.02 -11.56
N LEU A 133 7.38 -0.38 -12.54
CA LEU A 133 7.88 -0.88 -13.83
C LEU A 133 8.62 0.22 -14.61
N ALA A 134 8.08 1.44 -14.63
CA ALA A 134 8.75 2.57 -15.27
C ALA A 134 10.11 2.87 -14.61
N GLY A 135 10.17 2.83 -13.28
CA GLY A 135 11.43 2.97 -12.53
C GLY A 135 12.43 1.87 -12.86
N LEU A 136 11.97 0.63 -12.93
CA LEU A 136 12.81 -0.52 -13.30
C LEU A 136 13.39 -0.37 -14.71
N VAL A 137 12.57 0.04 -15.68
CA VAL A 137 13.02 0.31 -17.07
C VAL A 137 14.07 1.42 -17.10
N LEU A 138 13.87 2.51 -16.37
CA LEU A 138 14.84 3.61 -16.30
C LEU A 138 16.17 3.15 -15.69
N ILE A 139 16.14 2.33 -14.64
CA ILE A 139 17.35 1.75 -14.04
C ILE A 139 18.06 0.83 -15.06
N ALA A 140 17.33 -0.01 -15.78
CA ALA A 140 17.88 -0.87 -16.83
C ALA A 140 18.52 -0.06 -17.97
N MET A 141 18.02 1.14 -18.23
CA MET A 141 18.60 2.10 -19.18
C MET A 141 19.76 2.92 -18.59
N HIS A 142 20.32 2.53 -17.44
CA HIS A 142 21.39 3.24 -16.71
C HIS A 142 21.05 4.70 -16.35
N ARG A 143 19.78 5.06 -16.36
CA ARG A 143 19.31 6.35 -15.86
C ARG A 143 18.97 6.18 -14.37
N ARG A 144 19.42 7.12 -13.53
CA ARG A 144 19.09 7.12 -12.08
C ARG A 144 17.80 7.93 -11.89
N PRO A 145 16.62 7.31 -11.80
CA PRO A 145 15.40 8.04 -11.49
C PRO A 145 15.48 8.51 -10.04
N GLU A 146 15.32 9.81 -9.80
CA GLU A 146 15.03 10.31 -8.46
C GLU A 146 13.58 9.94 -8.12
N LEU A 147 13.39 8.78 -7.51
CA LEU A 147 12.10 8.35 -6.96
C LEU A 147 11.83 9.14 -5.66
N ARG A 148 11.49 10.41 -5.80
CA ARG A 148 11.09 11.22 -4.65
C ARG A 148 9.63 10.93 -4.29
N HIS A 149 9.39 10.60 -3.04
CA HIS A 149 8.05 10.58 -2.47
C HIS A 149 7.38 11.94 -2.69
N THR A 150 6.33 11.96 -3.50
CA THR A 150 5.57 13.19 -3.72
C THR A 150 4.48 13.30 -2.66
N VAL A 151 4.28 14.51 -2.11
CA VAL A 151 3.20 14.79 -1.14
C VAL A 151 1.83 14.36 -1.71
N THR A 152 1.64 14.56 -3.02
CA THR A 152 0.42 14.12 -3.73
C THR A 152 0.24 12.60 -3.66
N GLY A 153 1.34 11.83 -3.74
CA GLY A 153 1.31 10.37 -3.58
C GLY A 153 0.86 9.95 -2.19
N GLN A 154 1.41 10.55 -1.15
CA GLN A 154 1.05 10.26 0.25
C GLN A 154 -0.42 10.57 0.55
N ILE A 155 -0.89 11.77 0.21
CA ILE A 155 -2.30 12.16 0.40
C ILE A 155 -3.23 11.18 -0.30
N SER A 156 -2.91 10.80 -1.53
CA SER A 156 -3.71 9.90 -2.33
C SER A 156 -3.72 8.47 -1.75
N THR A 157 -2.61 7.96 -1.20
CA THR A 157 -2.55 6.67 -0.51
C THR A 157 -3.40 6.70 0.76
N SER A 158 -3.29 7.75 1.56
CA SER A 158 -4.12 7.94 2.77
C SER A 158 -5.61 7.99 2.43
N MET A 159 -6.01 8.68 1.35
CA MET A 159 -7.39 8.71 0.88
C MET A 159 -7.91 7.32 0.49
N ILE A 160 -7.10 6.51 -0.19
CA ILE A 160 -7.46 5.13 -0.54
C ILE A 160 -7.69 4.31 0.73
N ILE A 161 -6.78 4.38 1.70
CA ILE A 161 -6.90 3.65 2.97
C ILE A 161 -8.18 4.05 3.71
N VAL A 162 -8.49 5.36 3.78
CA VAL A 162 -9.70 5.86 4.45
C VAL A 162 -10.97 5.40 3.73
N LEU A 163 -11.04 5.49 2.41
CA LEU A 163 -12.21 5.07 1.64
C LEU A 163 -12.43 3.56 1.71
N VAL A 164 -11.38 2.77 1.55
CA VAL A 164 -11.46 1.30 1.62
C VAL A 164 -11.76 0.86 3.05
N GLY A 165 -11.13 1.48 4.05
CA GLY A 165 -11.41 1.22 5.47
C GLY A 165 -12.84 1.58 5.85
N GLY A 166 -13.34 2.73 5.40
CA GLY A 166 -14.71 3.17 5.57
C GLY A 166 -15.71 2.18 4.94
N LEU A 167 -15.46 1.75 3.70
CA LEU A 167 -16.27 0.75 3.03
C LEU A 167 -16.35 -0.56 3.85
N CYS A 168 -15.21 -1.03 4.36
CA CYS A 168 -15.16 -2.23 5.19
C CYS A 168 -15.94 -2.08 6.50
N LEU A 169 -15.86 -0.90 7.15
CA LEU A 169 -16.61 -0.62 8.38
C LEU A 169 -18.11 -0.58 8.13
N PHE A 170 -18.58 0.13 7.09
CA PHE A 170 -20.01 0.18 6.76
C PHE A 170 -20.56 -1.21 6.48
N ARG A 171 -19.85 -2.02 5.70
CA ARG A 171 -20.23 -3.41 5.44
C ARG A 171 -20.23 -4.28 6.71
N PHE A 172 -19.25 -4.08 7.59
CA PHE A 172 -19.17 -4.80 8.86
C PHE A 172 -20.37 -4.51 9.78
N PHE A 173 -20.81 -3.26 9.84
CA PHE A 173 -21.99 -2.85 10.62
C PHE A 173 -23.32 -3.08 9.89
N ASN A 174 -23.31 -3.79 8.74
CA ASN A 174 -24.48 -4.00 7.88
C ASN A 174 -25.19 -2.69 7.48
N GLN A 175 -24.44 -1.61 7.37
CA GLN A 175 -24.92 -0.32 6.87
C GLN A 175 -24.84 -0.25 5.37
N ASP A 176 -25.67 0.58 4.74
CA ASP A 176 -25.57 0.84 3.31
C ASP A 176 -24.24 1.54 2.98
N ALA A 177 -23.40 0.84 2.23
CA ALA A 177 -22.09 1.31 1.82
C ALA A 177 -22.08 1.88 0.38
N SER A 178 -23.24 2.02 -0.26
CA SER A 178 -23.35 2.41 -1.67
C SER A 178 -22.71 3.79 -1.93
N ASN A 179 -22.93 4.76 -1.07
CA ASN A 179 -22.33 6.09 -1.19
C ASN A 179 -20.81 6.07 -0.99
N VAL A 180 -20.32 5.24 -0.07
CA VAL A 180 -18.86 5.08 0.16
C VAL A 180 -18.21 4.41 -1.02
N LEU A 181 -18.86 3.38 -1.58
CA LEU A 181 -18.41 2.70 -2.78
C LEU A 181 -18.36 3.65 -3.98
N LEU A 182 -19.45 4.41 -4.23
CA LEU A 182 -19.50 5.42 -5.28
C LEU A 182 -18.38 6.46 -5.11
N GLY A 183 -18.16 6.92 -3.88
CA GLY A 183 -17.04 7.81 -3.56
C GLY A 183 -15.69 7.20 -3.90
N ALA A 184 -15.48 5.93 -3.58
CA ALA A 184 -14.25 5.22 -3.91
C ALA A 184 -14.06 5.06 -5.43
N GLU A 185 -15.14 4.74 -6.17
CA GLU A 185 -15.13 4.59 -7.63
C GLU A 185 -14.81 5.90 -8.38
N ILE A 186 -15.09 7.05 -7.78
CA ILE A 186 -14.79 8.36 -8.36
C ILE A 186 -13.42 8.86 -7.88
N VAL A 187 -13.18 8.85 -6.57
CA VAL A 187 -12.00 9.49 -5.98
C VAL A 187 -10.72 8.71 -6.28
N ILE A 188 -10.75 7.38 -6.22
CA ILE A 188 -9.55 6.57 -6.42
C ILE A 188 -8.97 6.71 -7.83
N PRO A 189 -9.77 6.62 -8.93
CA PRO A 189 -9.25 6.85 -10.28
C PRO A 189 -8.74 8.28 -10.49
N ILE A 190 -9.46 9.30 -9.99
CA ILE A 190 -9.05 10.70 -10.10
C ILE A 190 -7.71 10.93 -9.37
N ALA A 191 -7.58 10.45 -8.14
CA ALA A 191 -6.35 10.55 -7.37
C ALA A 191 -5.18 9.80 -8.01
N THR A 192 -5.45 8.65 -8.65
CA THR A 192 -4.47 7.88 -9.40
C THR A 192 -4.00 8.67 -10.64
N LEU A 193 -4.93 9.23 -11.39
CA LEU A 193 -4.62 10.03 -12.58
C LEU A 193 -3.80 11.27 -12.20
N ALA A 194 -4.20 11.99 -11.16
CA ALA A 194 -3.46 13.14 -10.64
C ALA A 194 -2.00 12.78 -10.27
N THR A 195 -1.81 11.61 -9.66
CA THR A 195 -0.47 11.10 -9.33
C THR A 195 0.35 10.83 -10.58
N PHE A 196 -0.22 10.20 -11.61
CA PHE A 196 0.49 9.93 -12.86
C PHE A 196 0.85 11.20 -13.63
N VAL A 197 -0.05 12.17 -13.68
CA VAL A 197 0.22 13.49 -14.28
C VAL A 197 1.39 14.18 -13.56
N HIS A 198 1.36 14.17 -12.23
CA HIS A 198 2.43 14.78 -11.42
C HIS A 198 3.79 14.07 -11.64
N LEU A 199 3.80 12.74 -11.63
CA LEU A 199 5.02 11.96 -11.93
C LEU A 199 5.55 12.23 -13.33
N GLY A 200 4.68 12.25 -14.33
CA GLY A 200 5.05 12.55 -15.72
C GLY A 200 5.64 13.95 -15.89
N TRP A 201 5.09 14.93 -15.17
CA TRP A 201 5.61 16.29 -15.18
C TRP A 201 6.98 16.40 -14.48
N ALA A 202 7.14 15.75 -13.33
CA ALA A 202 8.42 15.68 -12.62
C ALA A 202 9.51 15.01 -13.46
N ALA A 203 9.19 13.89 -14.12
CA ALA A 203 10.11 13.18 -15.02
C ALA A 203 10.54 14.05 -16.21
N ARG A 204 9.61 14.80 -16.81
CA ARG A 204 9.95 15.73 -17.92
C ARG A 204 10.88 16.86 -17.48
N ARG A 205 10.71 17.37 -16.24
CA ARG A 205 11.59 18.40 -15.70
C ARG A 205 13.02 17.90 -15.48
N SER A 206 13.18 16.69 -14.91
CA SER A 206 14.52 16.12 -14.67
C SER A 206 15.29 15.86 -15.97
N MET A 207 14.59 15.46 -17.04
CA MET A 207 15.23 15.26 -18.37
C MET A 207 15.70 16.56 -19.03
N ARG A 208 15.08 17.70 -18.75
CA ARG A 208 15.48 19.00 -19.30
C ARG A 208 16.69 19.60 -18.60
N VAL A 209 16.91 19.29 -17.32
CA VAL A 209 18.03 19.83 -16.52
C VAL A 209 19.31 19.00 -16.73
N GLY A 210 19.22 17.74 -17.14
CA GLY A 210 20.39 16.87 -17.40
C GLY A 210 20.93 16.89 -18.84
N GLY A 211 20.38 17.73 -19.70
CA GLY A 211 20.78 17.86 -21.12
C GLY A 211 21.51 19.16 -21.49
N GLY A 212 22.04 19.92 -20.47
CA GLY A 212 22.81 21.12 -20.66
C GLY A 212 24.29 20.94 -20.30
#